data_b33c98f9fee2e9d32f613672f6dbc9ce
#
_entry.id   b33c98f9fee2e9d32f613672f6dbc9ce
#
_cell.length_a   1.000
_cell.length_b   1.000
_cell.length_c   1.000
_cell.angle_alpha   90.00
_cell.angle_beta   90.00
_cell.angle_gamma   90.00
#
_symmetry.space_group_name_H-M   'P 1'
#
loop_
_entity.id
_entity.type
_entity.pdbx_description
1 polymer ?
#
loop_
_entity_poly.entity_id
_entity_poly.type
_entity_poly.pdbx_seq_one_letter_code
_entity_poly.pdbx_strand_id
1 'polypeptide(L)'
;MAYKFAKRMNNIKASEIRELLKLTQRPEVISFAGGLPAPELFPVQEVKEVAAEVIEEQGTNALQYAPTEGYDPLREKIAKRMEKFGVNVTKNNILMLSGGQQGLDFSGKIFLDKGDVVLCESPTYLGAINAFKAYEPNFVEIPTDDNGMIIEELEKIIETTDKVKLIYVIPDFQNPSGRTWSVERRKKLVEVANKHDIVIVEDNPYGELRFEGELPPAIKHFDTEGRVVYLGSFSKTFCPGFRLGWACADEKLLNKYILVKQGADLQTNTTAQMILNKFLDKYDLDEHIEKIKEVYKKRRDLMINTMKEAFPKEVKFTYPEGGLFTWAILPEHINARKLAEKAIENNVAFVPGGSFFPNGGNENTMRLNYSNMTEDRIVEGIKRLGKAIKEMM
;
A
#
# COMPACT_ATOMS: atom_id res chain seq x y z
N MET A 1 31.73 19.25 -13.81
CA MET A 1 31.82 19.27 -12.32
C MET A 1 31.15 18.02 -11.76
N ALA A 2 31.81 17.29 -10.86
CA ALA A 2 31.22 16.15 -10.18
C ALA A 2 30.67 16.59 -8.83
N TYR A 3 29.37 16.40 -8.60
CA TYR A 3 28.73 16.70 -7.31
C TYR A 3 29.09 15.60 -6.30
N LYS A 4 29.33 16.01 -5.03
CA LYS A 4 29.52 15.08 -3.92
C LYS A 4 28.17 14.90 -3.22
N PHE A 5 27.48 13.80 -3.51
CA PHE A 5 26.22 13.43 -2.86
C PHE A 5 26.46 12.74 -1.50
N ALA A 6 25.43 12.74 -0.64
CA ALA A 6 25.43 11.95 0.58
C ALA A 6 25.59 10.45 0.24
N LYS A 7 26.30 9.68 1.07
CA LYS A 7 26.56 8.25 0.82
C LYS A 7 25.28 7.42 0.62
N ARG A 8 24.22 7.74 1.38
CA ARG A 8 22.91 7.08 1.26
C ARG A 8 22.30 7.15 -0.15
N MET A 9 22.66 8.17 -0.97
CA MET A 9 22.17 8.28 -2.36
C MET A 9 22.63 7.13 -3.26
N ASN A 10 23.69 6.42 -2.90
CA ASN A 10 24.15 5.24 -3.64
C ASN A 10 23.15 4.06 -3.51
N ASN A 11 22.35 4.04 -2.43
CA ASN A 11 21.39 2.98 -2.14
C ASN A 11 19.97 3.33 -2.66
N ILE A 12 19.74 4.59 -3.05
CA ILE A 12 18.47 5.06 -3.60
C ILE A 12 18.52 4.96 -5.12
N LYS A 13 17.85 3.95 -5.68
CA LYS A 13 17.76 3.72 -7.12
C LYS A 13 16.42 4.17 -7.66
N ALA A 14 16.36 4.51 -8.95
CA ALA A 14 15.10 4.75 -9.63
C ALA A 14 14.20 3.51 -9.52
N SER A 15 12.91 3.74 -9.32
CA SER A 15 11.93 2.63 -9.25
C SER A 15 11.81 1.98 -10.62
N GLU A 16 12.07 0.67 -10.71
CA GLU A 16 11.88 -0.13 -11.94
C GLU A 16 10.42 -0.04 -12.44
N ILE A 17 9.45 0.03 -11.51
CA ILE A 17 8.05 0.25 -11.85
C ILE A 17 7.86 1.56 -12.61
N ARG A 18 8.58 2.64 -12.25
CA ARG A 18 8.48 3.92 -12.97
C ARG A 18 8.98 3.83 -14.41
N GLU A 19 10.06 3.11 -14.63
CA GLU A 19 10.58 2.93 -16.00
C GLU A 19 9.59 2.10 -16.85
N LEU A 20 9.03 1.04 -16.28
CA LEU A 20 7.95 0.28 -16.92
C LEU A 20 6.70 1.14 -17.18
N LEU A 21 6.32 2.00 -16.22
CA LEU A 21 5.16 2.89 -16.39
C LEU A 21 5.36 3.93 -17.50
N LYS A 22 6.59 4.34 -17.83
CA LYS A 22 6.85 5.19 -18.99
C LYS A 22 6.51 4.46 -20.31
N LEU A 23 6.83 3.17 -20.39
CA LEU A 23 6.51 2.34 -21.56
C LEU A 23 5.01 2.10 -21.70
N THR A 24 4.27 2.12 -20.60
CA THR A 24 2.80 1.88 -20.58
C THR A 24 1.96 3.13 -20.92
N GLN A 25 2.59 4.28 -21.21
CA GLN A 25 1.87 5.48 -21.68
C GLN A 25 1.36 5.36 -23.12
N ARG A 26 1.78 4.33 -23.85
CA ARG A 26 1.29 4.06 -25.21
C ARG A 26 -0.14 3.51 -25.15
N PRO A 27 -1.11 4.09 -25.89
CA PRO A 27 -2.53 3.68 -25.83
C PRO A 27 -2.78 2.21 -26.17
N GLU A 28 -1.93 1.62 -27.02
CA GLU A 28 -2.00 0.22 -27.44
C GLU A 28 -1.55 -0.77 -26.33
N VAL A 29 -0.79 -0.31 -25.34
CA VAL A 29 -0.30 -1.17 -24.25
C VAL A 29 -1.38 -1.36 -23.18
N ILE A 30 -1.73 -2.61 -22.91
CA ILE A 30 -2.60 -2.99 -21.80
C ILE A 30 -1.75 -3.15 -20.55
N SER A 31 -1.92 -2.27 -19.57
CA SER A 31 -1.04 -2.23 -18.41
C SER A 31 -1.68 -2.77 -17.14
N PHE A 32 -1.20 -3.90 -16.66
CA PHE A 32 -1.46 -4.45 -15.33
C PHE A 32 -0.37 -4.07 -14.31
N ALA A 33 0.54 -3.16 -14.68
CA ALA A 33 1.71 -2.81 -13.85
C ALA A 33 1.40 -1.80 -12.74
N GLY A 34 0.60 -0.77 -13.02
CA GLY A 34 0.31 0.30 -12.06
C GLY A 34 -0.58 -0.15 -10.90
N GLY A 35 -0.36 0.39 -9.70
CA GLY A 35 -1.30 0.26 -8.59
C GLY A 35 -2.34 1.40 -8.59
N LEU A 36 -2.94 1.68 -9.74
CA LEU A 36 -3.84 2.80 -9.96
C LEU A 36 -5.30 2.39 -9.73
N PRO A 37 -6.10 3.21 -9.02
CA PRO A 37 -7.55 3.07 -9.01
C PRO A 37 -8.15 3.29 -10.39
N ALA A 38 -9.39 2.85 -10.59
CA ALA A 38 -10.18 3.11 -11.78
C ALA A 38 -10.55 4.61 -11.88
N PRO A 39 -10.07 5.34 -12.90
CA PRO A 39 -10.28 6.79 -12.97
C PRO A 39 -11.74 7.18 -13.22
N GLU A 40 -12.52 6.31 -13.85
CA GLU A 40 -13.94 6.51 -14.11
C GLU A 40 -14.81 6.46 -12.86
N LEU A 41 -14.26 5.98 -11.73
CA LEU A 41 -14.94 5.93 -10.43
C LEU A 41 -14.64 7.16 -9.56
N PHE A 42 -13.80 8.09 -10.00
CA PHE A 42 -13.55 9.29 -9.20
C PHE A 42 -14.80 10.17 -9.13
N PRO A 43 -15.19 10.67 -7.94
CA PRO A 43 -16.38 11.50 -7.74
C PRO A 43 -16.12 12.96 -8.18
N VAL A 44 -15.86 13.15 -9.49
CA VAL A 44 -15.37 14.43 -10.04
C VAL A 44 -16.35 15.56 -9.86
N GLN A 45 -17.67 15.29 -10.04
CA GLN A 45 -18.70 16.34 -9.93
C GLN A 45 -18.91 16.75 -8.47
N GLU A 46 -18.96 15.76 -7.57
CA GLU A 46 -19.07 15.96 -6.13
C GLU A 46 -17.87 16.73 -5.57
N VAL A 47 -16.67 16.37 -6.01
CA VAL A 47 -15.43 17.09 -5.63
C VAL A 47 -15.43 18.52 -6.15
N LYS A 48 -15.88 18.75 -7.40
CA LYS A 48 -16.00 20.12 -7.96
C LYS A 48 -16.94 20.99 -7.11
N GLU A 49 -18.08 20.45 -6.72
CA GLU A 49 -19.10 21.15 -5.94
C GLU A 49 -18.55 21.50 -4.55
N VAL A 50 -18.04 20.54 -3.79
CA VAL A 50 -17.54 20.79 -2.43
C VAL A 50 -16.27 21.65 -2.43
N ALA A 51 -15.45 21.60 -3.48
CA ALA A 51 -14.29 22.48 -3.60
C ALA A 51 -14.69 23.95 -3.78
N ALA A 52 -15.73 24.23 -4.58
CA ALA A 52 -16.28 25.58 -4.71
C ALA A 52 -16.83 26.07 -3.38
N GLU A 53 -17.64 25.28 -2.69
CA GLU A 53 -18.22 25.62 -1.39
C GLU A 53 -17.14 25.91 -0.33
N VAL A 54 -16.06 25.10 -0.27
CA VAL A 54 -14.96 25.33 0.67
C VAL A 54 -14.28 26.69 0.43
N ILE A 55 -14.05 27.05 -0.83
CA ILE A 55 -13.42 28.35 -1.15
C ILE A 55 -14.37 29.51 -0.88
N GLU A 56 -15.65 29.38 -1.19
CA GLU A 56 -16.66 30.40 -0.94
C GLU A 56 -16.89 30.64 0.55
N GLU A 57 -17.05 29.59 1.35
CA GLU A 57 -17.41 29.67 2.76
C GLU A 57 -16.18 29.91 3.67
N GLN A 58 -15.03 29.32 3.36
CA GLN A 58 -13.86 29.24 4.25
C GLN A 58 -12.53 29.51 3.53
N GLY A 59 -12.55 30.18 2.37
CA GLY A 59 -11.37 30.36 1.52
C GLY A 59 -10.16 30.92 2.25
N THR A 60 -10.33 31.90 3.13
CA THR A 60 -9.23 32.47 3.92
C THR A 60 -8.54 31.39 4.78
N ASN A 61 -9.30 30.53 5.43
CA ASN A 61 -8.76 29.44 6.26
C ASN A 61 -8.16 28.33 5.41
N ALA A 62 -8.82 27.99 4.30
CA ALA A 62 -8.37 26.93 3.39
C ALA A 62 -7.03 27.24 2.71
N LEU A 63 -6.73 28.52 2.52
CA LEU A 63 -5.51 29.02 1.86
C LEU A 63 -4.40 29.43 2.85
N GLN A 64 -4.65 29.38 4.16
CA GLN A 64 -3.69 29.73 5.20
C GLN A 64 -2.93 28.50 5.72
N TYR A 65 -1.83 28.75 6.42
CA TYR A 65 -1.16 27.74 7.24
C TYR A 65 -2.08 27.20 8.33
N ALA A 66 -1.93 25.92 8.65
CA ALA A 66 -2.71 25.21 9.65
C ALA A 66 -1.80 24.39 10.60
N PRO A 67 -2.34 23.82 11.69
CA PRO A 67 -1.58 22.95 12.58
C PRO A 67 -0.96 21.76 11.84
N THR A 68 0.22 21.36 12.29
CA THR A 68 0.97 20.22 11.73
C THR A 68 0.16 18.91 11.77
N GLU A 69 -0.62 18.71 12.84
CA GLU A 69 -1.45 17.54 13.07
C GLU A 69 -2.53 17.38 11.99
N GLY A 70 -2.98 18.48 11.42
CA GLY A 70 -4.00 18.52 10.38
C GLY A 70 -5.30 19.19 10.83
N TYR A 71 -6.28 19.20 9.93
CA TYR A 71 -7.60 19.81 10.14
C TYR A 71 -8.46 19.01 11.09
N ASP A 72 -8.75 19.57 12.27
CA ASP A 72 -9.42 18.86 13.38
C ASP A 72 -10.73 18.18 13.02
N PRO A 73 -11.68 18.82 12.28
CA PRO A 73 -12.92 18.14 11.90
C PRO A 73 -12.69 16.88 11.07
N LEU A 74 -11.69 16.86 10.19
CA LEU A 74 -11.35 15.67 9.41
C LEU A 74 -10.70 14.59 10.29
N ARG A 75 -9.83 14.99 11.22
CA ARG A 75 -9.19 14.06 12.18
C ARG A 75 -10.23 13.36 13.08
N GLU A 76 -11.28 14.08 13.50
CA GLU A 76 -12.41 13.52 14.26
C GLU A 76 -13.18 12.47 13.43
N LYS A 77 -13.46 12.76 12.16
CA LYS A 77 -14.12 11.80 11.25
C LYS A 77 -13.26 10.57 10.98
N ILE A 78 -11.93 10.75 10.85
CA ILE A 78 -11.00 9.63 10.68
C ILE A 78 -10.98 8.77 11.95
N ALA A 79 -10.90 9.38 13.14
CA ALA A 79 -10.95 8.64 14.40
C ALA A 79 -12.21 7.78 14.51
N LYS A 80 -13.37 8.32 14.13
CA LYS A 80 -14.62 7.56 14.05
C LYS A 80 -14.57 6.46 12.99
N ARG A 81 -13.94 6.70 11.82
CA ARG A 81 -13.80 5.69 10.78
C ARG A 81 -12.94 4.52 11.22
N MET A 82 -11.95 4.74 12.08
CA MET A 82 -11.12 3.68 12.67
C MET A 82 -11.92 2.65 13.48
N GLU A 83 -13.11 3.01 13.98
CA GLU A 83 -14.02 2.07 14.67
C GLU A 83 -14.42 0.87 13.78
N LYS A 84 -14.47 1.04 12.45
CA LYS A 84 -14.72 -0.05 11.50
C LYS A 84 -13.68 -1.17 11.58
N PHE A 85 -12.48 -0.82 11.98
CA PHE A 85 -11.36 -1.74 12.16
C PHE A 85 -11.19 -2.17 13.63
N GLY A 86 -12.19 -1.88 14.48
CA GLY A 86 -12.16 -2.16 15.92
C GLY A 86 -11.25 -1.25 16.74
N VAL A 87 -10.78 -0.12 16.18
CA VAL A 87 -9.84 0.79 16.83
C VAL A 87 -10.58 1.99 17.39
N ASN A 88 -10.67 2.08 18.72
CA ASN A 88 -11.32 3.18 19.42
C ASN A 88 -10.29 4.23 19.85
N VAL A 89 -10.26 5.36 19.15
CA VAL A 89 -9.29 6.44 19.35
C VAL A 89 -9.97 7.80 19.22
N THR A 90 -9.25 8.85 19.55
CA THR A 90 -9.68 10.25 19.35
C THR A 90 -8.85 10.94 18.28
N LYS A 91 -9.22 12.15 17.91
CA LYS A 91 -8.39 12.96 16.99
C LYS A 91 -6.95 13.14 17.46
N ASN A 92 -6.67 13.08 18.77
CA ASN A 92 -5.32 13.21 19.31
C ASN A 92 -4.40 12.06 18.92
N ASN A 93 -4.99 10.92 18.52
CA ASN A 93 -4.24 9.77 18.00
C ASN A 93 -4.08 9.80 16.46
N ILE A 94 -4.56 10.85 15.78
CA ILE A 94 -4.55 10.97 14.32
C ILE A 94 -3.64 12.13 13.88
N LEU A 95 -2.70 11.84 12.98
CA LEU A 95 -1.88 12.82 12.30
C LEU A 95 -2.15 12.73 10.79
N MET A 96 -2.50 13.85 10.16
CA MET A 96 -2.66 13.91 8.72
C MET A 96 -1.30 13.84 8.01
N LEU A 97 -1.24 13.04 6.95
CA LEU A 97 -0.04 12.81 6.14
C LEU A 97 -0.29 13.14 4.67
N SER A 98 0.76 13.52 3.96
CA SER A 98 0.76 13.71 2.50
C SER A 98 0.78 12.36 1.76
N GLY A 99 -0.19 11.48 2.12
CA GLY A 99 -0.32 10.08 1.70
C GLY A 99 0.48 9.11 2.57
N GLY A 100 0.15 7.80 2.48
CA GLY A 100 0.81 6.74 3.27
C GLY A 100 2.33 6.67 3.09
N GLN A 101 2.83 7.02 1.89
CA GLN A 101 4.28 7.04 1.61
C GLN A 101 5.06 7.97 2.56
N GLN A 102 4.47 9.09 2.98
CA GLN A 102 5.09 9.97 3.97
C GLN A 102 5.17 9.30 5.34
N GLY A 103 4.16 8.51 5.72
CA GLY A 103 4.18 7.74 6.96
C GLY A 103 5.28 6.69 6.99
N LEU A 104 5.53 6.03 5.85
CA LEU A 104 6.65 5.09 5.70
C LEU A 104 8.01 5.79 5.84
N ASP A 105 8.21 6.92 5.16
CA ASP A 105 9.45 7.68 5.27
C ASP A 105 9.68 8.16 6.71
N PHE A 106 8.64 8.68 7.36
CA PHE A 106 8.74 9.10 8.77
C PHE A 106 9.03 7.94 9.71
N SER A 107 8.43 6.75 9.48
CA SER A 107 8.76 5.55 10.26
C SER A 107 10.25 5.20 10.14
N GLY A 108 10.80 5.22 8.92
CA GLY A 108 12.24 5.03 8.72
C GLY A 108 13.08 6.07 9.47
N LYS A 109 12.68 7.35 9.38
CA LYS A 109 13.41 8.47 10.00
C LYS A 109 13.38 8.45 11.54
N ILE A 110 12.31 7.91 12.12
CA ILE A 110 12.11 7.87 13.58
C ILE A 110 12.81 6.67 14.22
N PHE A 111 12.78 5.51 13.54
CA PHE A 111 13.16 4.25 14.17
C PHE A 111 14.48 3.66 13.68
N LEU A 112 15.01 4.10 12.53
CA LEU A 112 16.12 3.42 11.86
C LEU A 112 17.40 4.25 11.86
N ASP A 113 18.44 3.67 12.45
CA ASP A 113 19.83 4.03 12.21
C ASP A 113 20.47 3.05 11.20
N LYS A 114 21.61 3.45 10.64
CA LYS A 114 22.36 2.60 9.73
C LYS A 114 22.71 1.25 10.36
N GLY A 115 22.31 0.17 9.68
CA GLY A 115 22.58 -1.21 10.08
C GLY A 115 21.57 -1.79 11.08
N ASP A 116 20.54 -1.02 11.46
CA ASP A 116 19.37 -1.57 12.16
C ASP A 116 18.60 -2.54 11.27
N VAL A 117 17.76 -3.37 11.87
CA VAL A 117 17.03 -4.41 11.14
C VAL A 117 15.54 -4.06 11.04
N VAL A 118 15.03 -4.15 9.82
CA VAL A 118 13.60 -4.12 9.48
C VAL A 118 13.15 -5.53 9.13
N LEU A 119 12.19 -6.06 9.88
CA LEU A 119 11.51 -7.31 9.54
C LEU A 119 10.31 -6.98 8.62
N CYS A 120 10.17 -7.73 7.54
CA CYS A 120 9.08 -7.52 6.60
C CYS A 120 8.59 -8.84 5.98
N GLU A 121 7.41 -8.81 5.39
CA GLU A 121 6.86 -9.94 4.63
C GLU A 121 7.73 -10.29 3.42
N SER A 122 7.69 -11.56 3.00
CA SER A 122 8.33 -12.03 1.77
C SER A 122 7.25 -12.59 0.82
N PRO A 123 6.87 -11.86 -0.25
CA PRO A 123 7.31 -10.53 -0.69
C PRO A 123 6.74 -9.37 0.13
N THR A 124 7.27 -8.14 -0.06
CA THR A 124 6.80 -6.91 0.61
C THR A 124 6.69 -5.72 -0.35
N TYR A 125 6.07 -4.63 0.09
CA TYR A 125 5.80 -3.46 -0.76
C TYR A 125 7.06 -2.68 -1.13
N LEU A 126 7.29 -2.53 -2.43
CA LEU A 126 8.44 -1.81 -2.98
C LEU A 126 8.54 -0.35 -2.49
N GLY A 127 7.39 0.32 -2.25
CA GLY A 127 7.39 1.69 -1.75
C GLY A 127 7.95 1.81 -0.32
N ALA A 128 7.68 0.81 0.53
CA ALA A 128 8.27 0.72 1.87
C ALA A 128 9.76 0.40 1.81
N ILE A 129 10.15 -0.58 0.98
CA ILE A 129 11.58 -0.89 0.75
C ILE A 129 12.34 0.37 0.37
N ASN A 130 11.82 1.17 -0.57
CA ASN A 130 12.48 2.38 -1.05
C ASN A 130 12.52 3.50 0.00
N ALA A 131 11.47 3.65 0.81
CA ALA A 131 11.45 4.62 1.91
C ALA A 131 12.50 4.29 2.96
N PHE A 132 12.55 3.02 3.40
CA PHE A 132 13.48 2.59 4.45
C PHE A 132 14.93 2.55 3.98
N LYS A 133 15.21 2.21 2.70
CA LYS A 133 16.58 2.21 2.14
C LYS A 133 17.30 3.54 2.30
N ALA A 134 16.59 4.66 2.41
CA ALA A 134 17.20 5.97 2.68
C ALA A 134 17.91 6.04 4.05
N TYR A 135 17.55 5.16 4.98
CA TYR A 135 18.10 5.07 6.33
C TYR A 135 19.12 3.94 6.50
N GLU A 136 19.46 3.24 5.41
CA GLU A 136 20.47 2.19 5.34
C GLU A 136 20.27 0.99 6.31
N PRO A 137 19.02 0.49 6.53
CA PRO A 137 18.80 -0.69 7.35
C PRO A 137 19.20 -1.98 6.62
N ASN A 138 19.26 -3.06 7.39
CA ASN A 138 19.23 -4.42 6.88
C ASN A 138 17.78 -4.92 6.85
N PHE A 139 17.35 -5.50 5.73
CA PHE A 139 16.05 -6.15 5.64
C PHE A 139 16.18 -7.63 5.95
N VAL A 140 15.29 -8.13 6.78
CA VAL A 140 15.13 -9.57 7.02
C VAL A 140 13.70 -9.96 6.64
N GLU A 141 13.61 -10.81 5.64
CA GLU A 141 12.35 -11.26 5.06
C GLU A 141 11.79 -12.44 5.85
N ILE A 142 10.56 -12.34 6.30
CA ILE A 142 9.85 -13.40 7.03
C ILE A 142 8.97 -14.16 6.04
N PRO A 143 9.03 -15.50 5.99
CA PRO A 143 8.17 -16.31 5.15
C PRO A 143 6.68 -16.03 5.39
N THR A 144 5.90 -16.10 4.31
CA THR A 144 4.44 -15.92 4.33
C THR A 144 3.73 -17.13 3.73
N ASP A 145 2.52 -17.39 4.21
CA ASP A 145 1.57 -18.33 3.60
C ASP A 145 0.25 -17.61 3.24
N ASP A 146 -0.82 -18.34 3.01
CA ASP A 146 -2.12 -17.75 2.65
C ASP A 146 -2.78 -16.96 3.81
N ASN A 147 -2.32 -17.16 5.04
CA ASN A 147 -2.78 -16.43 6.24
C ASN A 147 -1.86 -15.27 6.65
N GLY A 148 -0.87 -14.93 5.86
CA GLY A 148 0.09 -13.85 6.11
C GLY A 148 1.45 -14.33 6.63
N MET A 149 2.17 -13.48 7.37
CA MET A 149 3.49 -13.79 7.93
C MET A 149 3.42 -14.99 8.89
N ILE A 150 4.38 -15.91 8.80
CA ILE A 150 4.48 -17.08 9.69
C ILE A 150 5.12 -16.61 11.00
N ILE A 151 4.32 -16.53 12.07
CA ILE A 151 4.75 -15.94 13.35
C ILE A 151 5.81 -16.79 14.05
N GLU A 152 5.75 -18.11 13.92
CA GLU A 152 6.76 -19.03 14.48
C GLU A 152 8.15 -18.80 13.85
N GLU A 153 8.21 -18.46 12.57
CA GLU A 153 9.46 -18.08 11.89
C GLU A 153 9.92 -16.68 12.31
N LEU A 154 8.98 -15.75 12.48
CA LEU A 154 9.28 -14.42 12.99
C LEU A 154 9.94 -14.49 14.36
N GLU A 155 9.40 -15.26 15.32
CA GLU A 155 9.99 -15.38 16.67
C GLU A 155 11.41 -15.95 16.64
N LYS A 156 11.63 -17.04 15.89
CA LYS A 156 12.96 -17.62 15.73
C LYS A 156 13.99 -16.63 15.19
N ILE A 157 13.56 -15.81 14.20
CA ILE A 157 14.43 -14.81 13.58
C ILE A 157 14.74 -13.69 14.59
N ILE A 158 13.75 -13.23 15.36
CA ILE A 158 13.97 -12.19 16.38
C ILE A 158 14.96 -12.68 17.44
N GLU A 159 14.85 -13.94 17.90
CA GLU A 159 15.74 -14.53 18.92
C GLU A 159 17.22 -14.62 18.47
N THR A 160 17.46 -14.63 17.15
CA THR A 160 18.81 -14.78 16.57
C THR A 160 19.32 -13.53 15.85
N THR A 161 18.51 -12.44 15.84
CA THR A 161 18.81 -11.22 15.09
C THR A 161 18.95 -10.03 16.02
N ASP A 162 20.13 -9.45 16.05
CA ASP A 162 20.36 -8.20 16.80
C ASP A 162 19.78 -6.98 16.09
N LYS A 163 19.51 -5.91 16.86
CA LYS A 163 19.11 -4.59 16.36
C LYS A 163 17.80 -4.56 15.55
N VAL A 164 16.89 -5.47 15.83
CA VAL A 164 15.53 -5.40 15.26
C VAL A 164 14.83 -4.16 15.81
N LYS A 165 14.36 -3.26 14.92
CA LYS A 165 13.74 -1.98 15.28
C LYS A 165 12.27 -1.91 14.94
N LEU A 166 11.89 -2.43 13.79
CA LEU A 166 10.49 -2.41 13.37
C LEU A 166 10.10 -3.63 12.54
N ILE A 167 8.83 -3.95 12.59
CA ILE A 167 8.16 -4.93 11.73
C ILE A 167 7.20 -4.16 10.82
N TYR A 168 7.37 -4.29 9.52
CA TYR A 168 6.51 -3.67 8.51
C TYR A 168 5.60 -4.71 7.86
N VAL A 169 4.29 -4.46 7.84
CA VAL A 169 3.28 -5.38 7.31
C VAL A 169 2.13 -4.66 6.59
N ILE A 170 1.53 -5.36 5.61
CA ILE A 170 0.25 -5.00 4.99
C ILE A 170 -0.72 -6.16 5.25
N PRO A 171 -1.58 -6.09 6.28
CA PRO A 171 -2.39 -7.24 6.67
C PRO A 171 -3.62 -7.48 5.81
N ASP A 172 -4.05 -6.50 5.00
CA ASP A 172 -5.22 -6.58 4.15
C ASP A 172 -4.86 -6.42 2.67
N PHE A 173 -5.18 -7.46 1.86
CA PHE A 173 -4.96 -7.46 0.42
C PHE A 173 -3.57 -7.00 0.02
N GLN A 174 -2.59 -7.58 0.68
CA GLN A 174 -1.17 -7.20 0.65
C GLN A 174 -0.66 -6.90 -0.76
N ASN A 175 0.10 -5.83 -0.89
CA ASN A 175 0.83 -5.52 -2.11
C ASN A 175 2.26 -6.08 -2.00
N PRO A 176 2.63 -7.13 -2.78
CA PRO A 176 2.01 -7.50 -4.05
C PRO A 176 1.08 -8.72 -4.04
N SER A 177 1.01 -9.50 -2.95
CA SER A 177 0.47 -10.87 -2.95
C SER A 177 -1.07 -10.97 -3.03
N GLY A 178 -1.79 -9.90 -2.70
CA GLY A 178 -3.26 -9.91 -2.59
C GLY A 178 -3.80 -10.69 -1.38
N ARG A 179 -2.93 -11.24 -0.53
CA ARG A 179 -3.30 -12.03 0.65
C ARG A 179 -3.81 -11.15 1.78
N THR A 180 -4.62 -11.76 2.65
CA THR A 180 -5.13 -11.13 3.88
C THR A 180 -4.75 -11.98 5.08
N TRP A 181 -4.26 -11.35 6.14
CA TRP A 181 -3.88 -12.01 7.38
C TRP A 181 -5.09 -12.47 8.17
N SER A 182 -5.01 -13.66 8.72
CA SER A 182 -6.00 -14.14 9.71
C SER A 182 -5.96 -13.30 10.98
N VAL A 183 -7.10 -13.23 11.67
CA VAL A 183 -7.24 -12.50 12.94
C VAL A 183 -6.27 -13.03 13.99
N GLU A 184 -6.08 -14.35 14.03
CA GLU A 184 -5.15 -15.01 14.95
C GLU A 184 -3.70 -14.53 14.74
N ARG A 185 -3.25 -14.43 13.47
CA ARG A 185 -1.90 -13.94 13.14
C ARG A 185 -1.69 -12.48 13.53
N ARG A 186 -2.72 -11.64 13.35
CA ARG A 186 -2.69 -10.23 13.76
C ARG A 186 -2.48 -10.10 15.27
N LYS A 187 -3.22 -10.89 16.07
CA LYS A 187 -3.10 -10.92 17.53
C LYS A 187 -1.73 -11.41 17.98
N LYS A 188 -1.28 -12.54 17.46
CA LYS A 188 0.04 -13.11 17.79
C LYS A 188 1.19 -12.16 17.45
N LEU A 189 1.10 -11.43 16.34
CA LEU A 189 2.11 -10.44 15.99
C LEU A 189 2.28 -9.37 17.07
N VAL A 190 1.17 -8.86 17.62
CA VAL A 190 1.23 -7.86 18.71
C VAL A 190 1.83 -8.49 19.98
N GLU A 191 1.48 -9.72 20.32
CA GLU A 191 2.05 -10.44 21.46
C GLU A 191 3.58 -10.58 21.34
N VAL A 192 4.08 -10.94 20.15
CA VAL A 192 5.52 -11.03 19.86
C VAL A 192 6.19 -9.65 19.94
N ALA A 193 5.59 -8.63 19.36
CA ALA A 193 6.11 -7.27 19.39
C ALA A 193 6.21 -6.71 20.82
N ASN A 194 5.21 -6.97 21.66
CA ASN A 194 5.23 -6.59 23.08
C ASN A 194 6.35 -7.33 23.85
N LYS A 195 6.49 -8.64 23.65
CA LYS A 195 7.53 -9.47 24.28
C LYS A 195 8.96 -8.97 23.98
N HIS A 196 9.20 -8.46 22.77
CA HIS A 196 10.53 -8.09 22.28
C HIS A 196 10.76 -6.57 22.14
N ASP A 197 9.84 -5.75 22.62
CA ASP A 197 9.94 -4.27 22.57
C ASP A 197 10.11 -3.70 21.16
N ILE A 198 9.38 -4.26 20.16
CA ILE A 198 9.50 -3.90 18.75
C ILE A 198 8.26 -3.12 18.30
N VAL A 199 8.45 -2.09 17.46
CA VAL A 199 7.34 -1.32 16.85
C VAL A 199 6.83 -2.03 15.60
N ILE A 200 5.51 -2.05 15.44
CA ILE A 200 4.83 -2.51 14.22
C ILE A 200 4.38 -1.29 13.40
N VAL A 201 4.70 -1.27 12.12
CA VAL A 201 4.11 -0.36 11.14
C VAL A 201 3.12 -1.15 10.30
N GLU A 202 1.83 -0.95 10.60
CA GLU A 202 0.70 -1.53 9.89
C GLU A 202 0.27 -0.59 8.77
N ASP A 203 0.55 -0.94 7.52
CA ASP A 203 0.16 -0.17 6.34
C ASP A 203 -1.14 -0.74 5.75
N ASN A 204 -2.24 0.02 5.83
CA ASN A 204 -3.56 -0.46 5.44
C ASN A 204 -4.28 0.46 4.44
N PRO A 205 -3.81 0.55 3.19
CA PRO A 205 -4.48 1.34 2.16
C PRO A 205 -5.65 0.62 1.48
N TYR A 206 -5.85 -0.68 1.71
CA TYR A 206 -6.79 -1.51 0.96
C TYR A 206 -7.92 -2.11 1.80
N GLY A 207 -7.85 -2.08 3.12
CA GLY A 207 -8.75 -2.84 4.01
C GLY A 207 -10.24 -2.64 3.72
N GLU A 208 -10.65 -1.42 3.37
CA GLU A 208 -12.04 -1.12 3.02
C GLU A 208 -12.47 -1.66 1.64
N LEU A 209 -11.55 -2.15 0.82
CA LEU A 209 -11.84 -2.72 -0.50
C LEU A 209 -12.04 -4.24 -0.45
N ARG A 210 -12.71 -4.74 0.56
CA ARG A 210 -13.06 -6.15 0.71
C ARG A 210 -14.31 -6.48 -0.09
N PHE A 211 -14.23 -7.49 -0.96
CA PHE A 211 -15.34 -7.95 -1.80
C PHE A 211 -16.06 -9.15 -1.20
N GLU A 212 -15.36 -9.98 -0.44
CA GLU A 212 -15.83 -11.25 0.10
C GLU A 212 -15.42 -11.39 1.58
N GLY A 213 -16.30 -12.00 2.37
CA GLY A 213 -16.09 -12.19 3.81
C GLY A 213 -16.31 -10.90 4.63
N GLU A 214 -15.99 -10.97 5.91
CA GLU A 214 -16.12 -9.87 6.87
C GLU A 214 -14.82 -9.09 7.02
N LEU A 215 -14.92 -7.79 7.34
CA LEU A 215 -13.77 -6.93 7.60
C LEU A 215 -13.10 -7.34 8.92
N PRO A 216 -11.86 -7.84 8.91
CA PRO A 216 -11.18 -8.20 10.13
C PRO A 216 -10.73 -6.95 10.91
N PRO A 217 -10.61 -7.03 12.25
CA PRO A 217 -10.04 -5.94 13.02
C PRO A 217 -8.58 -5.70 12.61
N ALA A 218 -8.15 -4.43 12.65
CA ALA A 218 -6.76 -4.05 12.40
C ALA A 218 -5.80 -4.71 13.41
N ILE A 219 -4.51 -4.79 13.09
CA ILE A 219 -3.48 -5.17 14.07
C ILE A 219 -3.49 -4.17 15.24
N LYS A 220 -3.68 -2.90 14.93
CA LYS A 220 -3.82 -1.81 15.92
C LYS A 220 -4.94 -2.05 16.94
N HIS A 221 -5.99 -2.80 16.60
CA HIS A 221 -7.04 -3.19 17.54
C HIS A 221 -6.52 -3.99 18.75
N PHE A 222 -5.49 -4.81 18.55
CA PHE A 222 -4.89 -5.66 19.59
C PHE A 222 -3.77 -4.96 20.36
N ASP A 223 -3.43 -3.73 20.00
CA ASP A 223 -2.32 -2.97 20.58
C ASP A 223 -2.66 -2.45 21.98
N THR A 224 -2.15 -3.11 23.00
CA THR A 224 -2.33 -2.74 24.41
C THR A 224 -1.19 -1.92 25.00
N GLU A 225 -0.04 -1.83 24.32
CA GLU A 225 1.17 -1.17 24.83
C GLU A 225 1.60 0.05 23.99
N GLY A 226 0.80 0.42 22.98
CA GLY A 226 1.07 1.59 22.15
C GLY A 226 2.19 1.39 21.13
N ARG A 227 2.42 0.14 20.66
CA ARG A 227 3.53 -0.22 19.75
C ARG A 227 3.14 -0.23 18.27
N VAL A 228 1.85 -0.17 17.94
CA VAL A 228 1.39 -0.23 16.56
C VAL A 228 1.15 1.17 16.01
N VAL A 229 1.83 1.51 14.94
CA VAL A 229 1.55 2.66 14.09
C VAL A 229 0.74 2.18 12.90
N TYR A 230 -0.53 2.56 12.84
CA TYR A 230 -1.40 2.29 11.71
C TYR A 230 -1.29 3.42 10.69
N LEU A 231 -1.07 3.09 9.43
CA LEU A 231 -1.03 4.04 8.31
C LEU A 231 -2.24 3.80 7.40
N GLY A 232 -3.12 4.78 7.34
CA GLY A 232 -4.28 4.77 6.45
C GLY A 232 -4.14 5.72 5.27
N SER A 233 -4.98 5.54 4.25
CA SER A 233 -4.92 6.37 3.04
C SER A 233 -6.27 6.48 2.34
N PHE A 234 -6.61 7.67 1.87
CA PHE A 234 -7.75 7.91 0.99
C PHE A 234 -7.44 7.68 -0.51
N SER A 235 -6.21 7.27 -0.83
CA SER A 235 -5.78 7.10 -2.22
C SER A 235 -6.53 5.99 -2.99
N LYS A 236 -7.13 5.03 -2.29
CA LYS A 236 -7.80 3.88 -2.92
C LYS A 236 -9.32 3.91 -2.76
N THR A 237 -9.80 4.68 -1.80
CA THR A 237 -11.23 4.80 -1.45
C THR A 237 -11.84 6.15 -1.87
N PHE A 238 -11.01 7.14 -2.22
CA PHE A 238 -11.44 8.45 -2.68
C PHE A 238 -10.61 8.89 -3.90
N CYS A 239 -9.62 9.76 -3.74
CA CYS A 239 -8.83 10.31 -4.85
C CYS A 239 -7.34 10.30 -4.55
N PRO A 240 -6.50 9.54 -5.28
CA PRO A 240 -5.06 9.47 -5.04
C PRO A 240 -4.35 10.82 -5.25
N GLY A 241 -4.87 11.68 -6.14
CA GLY A 241 -4.31 13.00 -6.44
C GLY A 241 -4.36 13.98 -5.28
N PHE A 242 -5.26 13.80 -4.31
CA PHE A 242 -5.35 14.64 -3.10
C PHE A 242 -4.17 14.43 -2.17
N ARG A 243 -3.46 13.33 -2.26
CA ARG A 243 -2.33 12.99 -1.38
C ARG A 243 -2.70 13.05 0.10
N LEU A 244 -3.87 12.52 0.48
CA LEU A 244 -4.32 12.43 1.86
C LEU A 244 -4.18 11.02 2.41
N GLY A 245 -3.54 10.92 3.57
CA GLY A 245 -3.43 9.74 4.41
C GLY A 245 -3.32 10.15 5.87
N TRP A 246 -3.19 9.20 6.76
CA TRP A 246 -3.04 9.47 8.19
C TRP A 246 -2.18 8.41 8.88
N ALA A 247 -1.57 8.81 9.99
CA ALA A 247 -1.04 7.89 10.98
C ALA A 247 -1.96 7.86 12.20
N CYS A 248 -2.22 6.66 12.73
CA CYS A 248 -2.93 6.47 13.99
C CYS A 248 -2.00 5.71 14.95
N ALA A 249 -1.64 6.33 16.08
CA ALA A 249 -0.71 5.77 17.04
C ALA A 249 -0.98 6.27 18.48
N ASP A 250 -0.30 5.67 19.45
CA ASP A 250 -0.19 6.23 20.78
C ASP A 250 0.38 7.67 20.73
N GLU A 251 -0.08 8.55 21.59
CA GLU A 251 0.28 9.97 21.57
C GLU A 251 1.79 10.20 21.70
N LYS A 252 2.52 9.38 22.46
CA LYS A 252 3.98 9.52 22.61
C LYS A 252 4.70 9.20 21.30
N LEU A 253 4.25 8.16 20.59
CA LEU A 253 4.76 7.82 19.26
C LEU A 253 4.37 8.91 18.25
N LEU A 254 3.11 9.31 18.23
CA LEU A 254 2.59 10.29 17.30
C LEU A 254 3.32 11.64 17.39
N ASN A 255 3.71 12.05 18.60
CA ASN A 255 4.51 13.25 18.83
C ASN A 255 5.86 13.21 18.09
N LYS A 256 6.48 12.03 17.91
CA LYS A 256 7.70 11.93 17.11
C LYS A 256 7.43 12.14 15.62
N TYR A 257 6.31 11.62 15.11
CA TYR A 257 5.86 11.87 13.74
C TYR A 257 5.56 13.35 13.50
N ILE A 258 4.92 14.04 14.46
CA ILE A 258 4.66 15.50 14.39
C ILE A 258 5.97 16.28 14.29
N LEU A 259 6.95 15.99 15.13
CA LEU A 259 8.28 16.65 15.10
C LEU A 259 8.99 16.44 13.76
N VAL A 260 8.95 15.22 13.23
CA VAL A 260 9.54 14.91 11.91
C VAL A 260 8.81 15.64 10.79
N LYS A 261 7.47 15.71 10.89
CA LYS A 261 6.62 16.40 9.89
C LYS A 261 6.88 17.91 9.88
N GLN A 262 7.09 18.53 11.03
CA GLN A 262 7.47 19.97 11.11
C GLN A 262 8.74 20.27 10.32
N GLY A 263 9.71 19.34 10.33
CA GLY A 263 10.93 19.47 9.56
C GLY A 263 10.85 19.04 8.09
N ALA A 264 9.74 18.42 7.66
CA ALA A 264 9.58 17.89 6.31
C ALA A 264 8.70 18.78 5.43
N ASP A 265 7.46 19.02 5.81
CA ASP A 265 6.48 19.76 5.02
C ASP A 265 5.59 20.71 5.86
N LEU A 266 5.85 20.84 7.15
CA LEU A 266 5.10 21.60 8.15
C LEU A 266 3.69 21.04 8.39
N GLN A 267 2.91 20.90 7.33
CA GLN A 267 1.52 20.44 7.35
C GLN A 267 1.13 19.76 6.04
N THR A 268 0.13 18.90 6.09
CA THR A 268 -0.54 18.38 4.89
C THR A 268 -1.44 19.46 4.31
N ASN A 269 -1.60 19.48 2.98
CA ASN A 269 -2.41 20.46 2.26
C ASN A 269 -3.78 20.68 2.91
N THR A 270 -3.99 21.89 3.49
CA THR A 270 -5.21 22.24 4.23
C THR A 270 -6.44 22.27 3.34
N THR A 271 -6.32 22.87 2.14
CA THR A 271 -7.42 22.93 1.17
C THR A 271 -7.95 21.53 0.83
N ALA A 272 -7.03 20.58 0.55
CA ALA A 272 -7.42 19.20 0.26
C ALA A 272 -8.11 18.52 1.45
N GLN A 273 -7.65 18.77 2.68
CA GLN A 273 -8.29 18.25 3.90
C GLN A 273 -9.70 18.82 4.08
N MET A 274 -9.89 20.13 3.87
CA MET A 274 -11.20 20.78 4.00
C MET A 274 -12.18 20.31 2.92
N ILE A 275 -11.71 20.10 1.68
CA ILE A 275 -12.53 19.54 0.59
C ILE A 275 -12.97 18.11 0.94
N LEU A 276 -12.07 17.25 1.39
CA LEU A 276 -12.45 15.90 1.81
C LEU A 276 -13.40 15.94 3.01
N ASN A 277 -13.15 16.81 4.00
CA ASN A 277 -14.05 16.96 5.14
C ASN A 277 -15.46 17.36 4.71
N LYS A 278 -15.59 18.34 3.80
CA LYS A 278 -16.87 18.79 3.25
C LYS A 278 -17.54 17.68 2.42
N PHE A 279 -16.75 16.91 1.66
CA PHE A 279 -17.26 15.72 0.96
C PHE A 279 -17.88 14.70 1.92
N LEU A 280 -17.20 14.40 3.04
CA LEU A 280 -17.70 13.49 4.07
C LEU A 280 -18.92 14.03 4.84
N ASP A 281 -19.18 15.33 4.83
CA ASP A 281 -20.39 15.92 5.40
C ASP A 281 -21.58 15.81 4.46
N LYS A 282 -21.35 15.85 3.16
CA LYS A 282 -22.39 15.99 2.14
C LYS A 282 -22.73 14.70 1.41
N TYR A 283 -21.72 13.81 1.29
CA TYR A 283 -21.81 12.55 0.53
C TYR A 283 -21.39 11.36 1.40
N ASP A 284 -21.98 10.21 1.12
CA ASP A 284 -21.65 8.96 1.79
C ASP A 284 -20.44 8.30 1.11
N LEU A 285 -19.29 8.33 1.79
CA LEU A 285 -18.06 7.67 1.30
C LEU A 285 -18.23 6.14 1.26
N ASP A 286 -19.04 5.56 2.12
CA ASP A 286 -19.22 4.11 2.16
C ASP A 286 -20.05 3.64 0.96
N GLU A 287 -21.07 4.39 0.55
CA GLU A 287 -21.78 4.13 -0.71
C GLU A 287 -20.84 4.24 -1.92
N HIS A 288 -19.93 5.21 -1.91
CA HIS A 288 -18.92 5.34 -2.96
C HIS A 288 -17.97 4.14 -2.99
N ILE A 289 -17.52 3.67 -1.82
CA ILE A 289 -16.66 2.49 -1.70
C ILE A 289 -17.37 1.23 -2.19
N GLU A 290 -18.66 1.05 -1.91
CA GLU A 290 -19.42 -0.10 -2.43
C GLU A 290 -19.44 -0.12 -3.96
N LYS A 291 -19.62 1.02 -4.63
CA LYS A 291 -19.52 1.13 -6.10
C LYS A 291 -18.14 0.70 -6.61
N ILE A 292 -17.07 1.10 -5.92
CA ILE A 292 -15.69 0.68 -6.24
C ILE A 292 -15.56 -0.84 -6.09
N LYS A 293 -16.05 -1.40 -4.99
CA LYS A 293 -15.97 -2.84 -4.68
C LYS A 293 -16.68 -3.69 -5.72
N GLU A 294 -17.88 -3.29 -6.16
CA GLU A 294 -18.63 -3.99 -7.22
C GLU A 294 -17.85 -4.08 -8.52
N VAL A 295 -17.26 -2.96 -8.98
CA VAL A 295 -16.45 -2.93 -10.20
C VAL A 295 -15.18 -3.77 -10.06
N TYR A 296 -14.48 -3.63 -8.94
CA TYR A 296 -13.21 -4.36 -8.73
C TYR A 296 -13.43 -5.85 -8.54
N LYS A 297 -14.49 -6.27 -7.87
CA LYS A 297 -14.89 -7.68 -7.77
C LYS A 297 -15.11 -8.29 -9.14
N LYS A 298 -15.91 -7.63 -10.00
CA LYS A 298 -16.18 -8.07 -11.36
C LYS A 298 -14.88 -8.20 -12.18
N ARG A 299 -13.99 -7.22 -12.09
CA ARG A 299 -12.71 -7.20 -12.80
C ARG A 299 -11.74 -8.26 -12.28
N ARG A 300 -11.67 -8.48 -10.95
CA ARG A 300 -10.92 -9.55 -10.34
C ARG A 300 -11.39 -10.91 -10.84
N ASP A 301 -12.70 -11.18 -10.79
CA ASP A 301 -13.29 -12.45 -11.22
C ASP A 301 -13.00 -12.71 -12.70
N LEU A 302 -13.13 -11.69 -13.53
CA LEU A 302 -12.85 -11.77 -14.96
C LEU A 302 -11.36 -12.07 -15.23
N MET A 303 -10.45 -11.35 -14.54
CA MET A 303 -9.01 -11.59 -14.66
C MET A 303 -8.65 -13.02 -14.25
N ILE A 304 -9.09 -13.48 -13.09
CA ILE A 304 -8.79 -14.80 -12.56
C ILE A 304 -9.33 -15.91 -13.46
N ASN A 305 -10.57 -15.77 -13.97
CA ASN A 305 -11.16 -16.75 -14.88
C ASN A 305 -10.40 -16.80 -16.20
N THR A 306 -10.04 -15.64 -16.76
CA THR A 306 -9.24 -15.59 -17.99
C THR A 306 -7.84 -16.16 -17.79
N MET A 307 -7.22 -15.95 -16.62
CA MET A 307 -5.92 -16.57 -16.28
C MET A 307 -6.02 -18.09 -16.22
N LYS A 308 -7.08 -18.67 -15.63
CA LYS A 308 -7.32 -20.13 -15.59
C LYS A 308 -7.40 -20.73 -16.99
N GLU A 309 -7.95 -20.01 -17.96
CA GLU A 309 -8.10 -20.45 -19.36
C GLU A 309 -6.83 -20.24 -20.19
N ALA A 310 -6.16 -19.10 -20.00
CA ALA A 310 -5.09 -18.64 -20.88
C ALA A 310 -3.68 -19.06 -20.43
N PHE A 311 -3.44 -19.18 -19.12
CA PHE A 311 -2.12 -19.51 -18.58
C PHE A 311 -1.85 -21.02 -18.59
N PRO A 312 -0.57 -21.45 -18.72
CA PRO A 312 -0.18 -22.82 -18.45
C PRO A 312 -0.58 -23.27 -17.04
N LYS A 313 -0.87 -24.57 -16.86
CA LYS A 313 -1.31 -25.14 -15.59
C LYS A 313 -0.26 -25.06 -14.47
N GLU A 314 0.98 -24.94 -14.86
CA GLU A 314 2.14 -24.81 -13.97
C GLU A 314 2.21 -23.42 -13.29
N VAL A 315 1.54 -22.41 -13.86
CA VAL A 315 1.48 -21.06 -13.27
C VAL A 315 0.47 -21.06 -12.12
N LYS A 316 0.97 -20.75 -10.93
CA LYS A 316 0.13 -20.58 -9.73
C LYS A 316 -0.17 -19.10 -9.53
N PHE A 317 -1.34 -18.77 -9.00
CA PHE A 317 -1.69 -17.39 -8.67
C PHE A 317 -2.66 -17.31 -7.50
N THR A 318 -2.63 -16.17 -6.79
CA THR A 318 -3.49 -15.91 -5.64
C THR A 318 -4.91 -15.56 -6.08
N TYR A 319 -5.88 -15.87 -5.22
CA TYR A 319 -7.27 -15.45 -5.34
C TYR A 319 -7.58 -14.41 -4.26
N PRO A 320 -7.47 -13.09 -4.53
CA PRO A 320 -7.68 -12.06 -3.53
C PRO A 320 -9.16 -11.83 -3.25
N GLU A 321 -9.53 -11.72 -1.96
CA GLU A 321 -10.89 -11.42 -1.50
C GLU A 321 -11.21 -9.91 -1.54
N GLY A 322 -10.26 -9.09 -2.00
CA GLY A 322 -10.35 -7.63 -2.06
C GLY A 322 -9.09 -6.99 -2.64
N GLY A 323 -8.97 -5.68 -2.49
CA GLY A 323 -7.81 -4.92 -2.93
C GLY A 323 -7.72 -4.73 -4.45
N LEU A 324 -6.50 -4.73 -4.98
CA LEU A 324 -6.21 -4.34 -6.37
C LEU A 324 -5.36 -5.34 -7.15
N PHE A 325 -4.77 -6.36 -6.49
CA PHE A 325 -3.71 -7.16 -7.08
C PHE A 325 -3.94 -8.66 -6.96
N THR A 326 -3.48 -9.38 -7.96
CA THR A 326 -3.18 -10.81 -7.86
C THR A 326 -1.69 -11.03 -8.11
N TRP A 327 -1.15 -12.07 -7.50
CA TRP A 327 0.25 -12.49 -7.57
C TRP A 327 0.36 -13.81 -8.30
N ALA A 328 1.23 -13.89 -9.30
CA ALA A 328 1.46 -15.13 -10.01
C ALA A 328 2.90 -15.62 -9.85
N ILE A 329 3.05 -16.94 -9.76
CA ILE A 329 4.31 -17.67 -9.66
C ILE A 329 4.45 -18.51 -10.91
N LEU A 330 5.47 -18.21 -11.69
CA LEU A 330 5.84 -18.92 -12.92
C LEU A 330 6.70 -20.15 -12.58
N PRO A 331 6.86 -21.10 -13.49
CA PRO A 331 7.89 -22.13 -13.38
C PRO A 331 9.28 -21.52 -13.12
N GLU A 332 10.12 -22.22 -12.34
CA GLU A 332 11.42 -21.69 -11.85
C GLU A 332 12.37 -21.26 -12.98
N HIS A 333 12.29 -21.90 -14.15
CA HIS A 333 13.13 -21.58 -15.30
C HIS A 333 12.72 -20.29 -16.03
N ILE A 334 11.53 -19.74 -15.76
CA ILE A 334 11.02 -18.53 -16.40
C ILE A 334 11.39 -17.31 -15.55
N ASN A 335 12.24 -16.44 -16.08
CA ASN A 335 12.56 -15.16 -15.47
C ASN A 335 11.50 -14.12 -15.86
N ALA A 336 10.79 -13.53 -14.87
CA ALA A 336 9.72 -12.58 -15.10
C ALA A 336 10.21 -11.24 -15.72
N ARG A 337 11.48 -10.85 -15.58
CA ARG A 337 12.02 -9.65 -16.25
C ARG A 337 12.12 -9.89 -17.74
N LYS A 338 12.63 -11.07 -18.16
CA LYS A 338 12.67 -11.46 -19.57
C LYS A 338 11.26 -11.62 -20.16
N LEU A 339 10.33 -12.18 -19.35
CA LEU A 339 8.92 -12.25 -19.74
C LEU A 339 8.31 -10.85 -19.90
N ALA A 340 8.67 -9.88 -19.07
CA ALA A 340 8.16 -8.51 -19.20
C ALA A 340 8.60 -7.84 -20.51
N GLU A 341 9.84 -8.06 -20.96
CA GLU A 341 10.33 -7.60 -22.26
C GLU A 341 9.48 -8.18 -23.40
N LYS A 342 9.27 -9.50 -23.37
CA LYS A 342 8.42 -10.19 -24.35
C LYS A 342 6.95 -9.78 -24.29
N ALA A 343 6.43 -9.52 -23.10
CA ALA A 343 5.06 -9.05 -22.91
C ALA A 343 4.85 -7.66 -23.54
N ILE A 344 5.82 -6.75 -23.42
CA ILE A 344 5.78 -5.43 -24.05
C ILE A 344 5.72 -5.53 -25.60
N GLU A 345 6.45 -6.49 -26.20
CA GLU A 345 6.34 -6.77 -27.66
C GLU A 345 4.90 -7.18 -28.06
N ASN A 346 4.17 -7.81 -27.13
CA ASN A 346 2.76 -8.16 -27.29
C ASN A 346 1.78 -7.08 -26.78
N ASN A 347 2.26 -5.86 -26.53
CA ASN A 347 1.49 -4.72 -25.99
C ASN A 347 0.77 -5.05 -24.67
N VAL A 348 1.41 -5.76 -23.77
CA VAL A 348 0.93 -5.99 -22.40
C VAL A 348 2.05 -5.77 -21.39
N ALA A 349 1.75 -5.19 -20.23
CA ALA A 349 2.71 -4.89 -19.20
C ALA A 349 2.25 -5.36 -17.81
N PHE A 350 3.18 -5.84 -17.00
CA PHE A 350 3.01 -6.25 -15.62
C PHE A 350 4.25 -5.86 -14.79
N VAL A 351 4.26 -6.08 -13.47
CA VAL A 351 5.46 -5.85 -12.66
C VAL A 351 6.16 -7.16 -12.35
N PRO A 352 7.43 -7.34 -12.78
CA PRO A 352 8.26 -8.46 -12.34
C PRO A 352 8.40 -8.50 -10.82
N GLY A 353 8.25 -9.69 -10.24
CA GLY A 353 8.12 -9.86 -8.79
C GLY A 353 9.42 -9.66 -8.00
N GLY A 354 10.59 -9.88 -8.61
CA GLY A 354 11.88 -9.74 -7.93
C GLY A 354 12.09 -8.39 -7.22
N SER A 355 11.42 -7.31 -7.70
CA SER A 355 11.47 -5.98 -7.08
C SER A 355 10.78 -5.88 -5.71
N PHE A 356 9.95 -6.86 -5.34
CA PHE A 356 9.24 -6.92 -4.06
C PHE A 356 9.97 -7.74 -2.99
N PHE A 357 11.22 -8.13 -3.29
CA PHE A 357 12.11 -8.82 -2.37
C PHE A 357 13.32 -7.91 -2.11
N PRO A 358 13.46 -7.33 -0.90
CA PRO A 358 14.53 -6.37 -0.62
C PRO A 358 15.95 -6.93 -0.81
N ASN A 359 16.11 -8.26 -0.63
CA ASN A 359 17.37 -8.98 -0.81
C ASN A 359 17.51 -9.65 -2.19
N GLY A 360 16.51 -9.45 -3.08
CA GLY A 360 16.46 -10.08 -4.41
C GLY A 360 15.99 -11.54 -4.39
N GLY A 361 16.05 -12.19 -5.55
CA GLY A 361 15.53 -13.54 -5.72
C GLY A 361 14.08 -13.59 -6.22
N ASN A 362 13.52 -14.81 -6.27
CA ASN A 362 12.14 -15.07 -6.72
C ASN A 362 11.79 -14.40 -8.06
N GLU A 363 12.75 -14.44 -8.99
CA GLU A 363 12.65 -13.81 -10.32
C GLU A 363 11.57 -14.45 -11.22
N ASN A 364 10.96 -15.57 -10.81
CA ASN A 364 9.86 -16.26 -11.46
C ASN A 364 8.48 -15.82 -10.95
N THR A 365 8.36 -14.60 -10.44
CA THR A 365 7.10 -14.08 -9.88
C THR A 365 6.66 -12.79 -10.55
N MET A 366 5.35 -12.47 -10.52
CA MET A 366 4.82 -11.24 -11.09
C MET A 366 3.55 -10.76 -10.38
N ARG A 367 3.38 -9.43 -10.34
CA ARG A 367 2.16 -8.78 -9.85
C ARG A 367 1.32 -8.27 -11.01
N LEU A 368 0.00 -8.53 -10.94
CA LEU A 368 -1.01 -8.04 -11.87
C LEU A 368 -2.06 -7.19 -11.13
N ASN A 369 -2.36 -6.02 -11.67
CA ASN A 369 -3.41 -5.12 -11.19
C ASN A 369 -4.69 -5.34 -12.00
N TYR A 370 -5.84 -5.52 -11.33
CA TYR A 370 -7.13 -5.68 -11.99
C TYR A 370 -8.05 -4.45 -11.88
N SER A 371 -7.67 -3.43 -11.10
CA SER A 371 -8.55 -2.29 -10.82
C SER A 371 -8.66 -1.26 -11.95
N ASN A 372 -7.60 -1.06 -12.72
CA ASN A 372 -7.46 0.09 -13.62
C ASN A 372 -7.97 -0.15 -15.06
N MET A 373 -7.85 -1.36 -15.59
CA MET A 373 -8.24 -1.65 -16.98
C MET A 373 -9.73 -2.00 -17.07
N THR A 374 -10.35 -1.65 -18.21
CA THR A 374 -11.71 -2.07 -18.56
C THR A 374 -11.79 -3.58 -18.77
N GLU A 375 -12.99 -4.15 -18.65
CA GLU A 375 -13.21 -5.59 -18.72
C GLU A 375 -12.67 -6.20 -20.02
N ASP A 376 -12.93 -5.58 -21.18
CA ASP A 376 -12.44 -6.06 -22.47
C ASP A 376 -10.90 -6.07 -22.55
N ARG A 377 -10.27 -5.02 -22.00
CA ARG A 377 -8.81 -4.93 -21.95
C ARG A 377 -8.22 -5.95 -20.97
N ILE A 378 -8.90 -6.29 -19.90
CA ILE A 378 -8.46 -7.36 -18.98
C ILE A 378 -8.41 -8.69 -19.73
N VAL A 379 -9.48 -9.07 -20.42
CA VAL A 379 -9.53 -10.34 -21.16
C VAL A 379 -8.45 -10.41 -22.23
N GLU A 380 -8.35 -9.37 -23.05
CA GLU A 380 -7.37 -9.31 -24.14
C GLU A 380 -5.93 -9.32 -23.60
N GLY A 381 -5.63 -8.50 -22.58
CA GLY A 381 -4.30 -8.43 -22.01
C GLY A 381 -3.84 -9.72 -21.35
N ILE A 382 -4.73 -10.42 -20.61
CA ILE A 382 -4.41 -11.72 -20.01
C ILE A 382 -4.19 -12.79 -21.08
N LYS A 383 -4.95 -12.79 -22.21
CA LYS A 383 -4.70 -13.71 -23.33
C LYS A 383 -3.34 -13.45 -23.98
N ARG A 384 -2.96 -12.19 -24.19
CA ARG A 384 -1.63 -11.82 -24.72
C ARG A 384 -0.52 -12.27 -23.77
N LEU A 385 -0.68 -12.04 -22.48
CA LEU A 385 0.28 -12.46 -21.48
C LEU A 385 0.39 -13.99 -21.41
N GLY A 386 -0.72 -14.71 -21.48
CA GLY A 386 -0.74 -16.17 -21.53
C GLY A 386 -0.02 -16.73 -22.75
N LYS A 387 -0.14 -16.07 -23.92
CA LYS A 387 0.65 -16.41 -25.12
C LYS A 387 2.14 -16.21 -24.87
N ALA A 388 2.54 -15.05 -24.34
CA ALA A 388 3.94 -14.77 -24.04
C ALA A 388 4.56 -15.77 -23.04
N ILE A 389 3.79 -16.20 -22.02
CA ILE A 389 4.23 -17.24 -21.08
C ILE A 389 4.44 -18.56 -21.81
N LYS A 390 3.48 -19.02 -22.62
CA LYS A 390 3.58 -20.30 -23.38
C LYS A 390 4.78 -20.35 -24.32
N GLU A 391 5.19 -19.21 -24.86
CA GLU A 391 6.38 -19.12 -25.73
C GLU A 391 7.69 -19.19 -24.95
N MET A 392 7.65 -19.14 -23.61
CA MET A 392 8.81 -19.24 -22.74
C MET A 392 8.84 -20.57 -21.94
N MET A 393 7.79 -21.38 -22.06
CA MET A 393 7.72 -22.74 -21.49
C MET A 393 8.66 -23.69 -22.22
#